data_f988ecf38569509fd26863446f093a2b
#
_entry.id   f988ecf38569509fd26863446f093a2b
#
_cell.length_a   1.000
_cell.length_b   1.000
_cell.length_c   1.000
_cell.angle_alpha   90.00
_cell.angle_beta   90.00
_cell.angle_gamma   90.00
#
_symmetry.space_group_name_H-M   'P 1'
#
loop_
_entity.id
_entity.type
_entity.pdbx_description
1 polymer ?
#
loop_
_entity_poly.entity_id
_entity_poly.type
_entity_poly.pdbx_seq_one_letter_code
_entity_poly.pdbx_strand_id
1 'polypeptide(L)'
;MIKILMSDFKHYHKVNGEKVTNELDNSNGIVNQIKNSLNGNNAILFIASSPDDKEKIELYTKLLFEGLKLSGISFNEYLVLDSSTVDNAQEYIDKANMIYLSGGDTYIQNEFFKKIHLREKLENFNGLIIGQSAGAINMADDVFNSPEEMEKSEPEFFQGLGLTNINIEPHFILDDSNFDESEKYQRNAILSESNNRIIYGQCNGSHILIDNDGNVSIYGETYLISNGQISLACENGYNKEITSCKKL
;
A
#
# COMPACT_ATOMS: atom_id res chain seq x y z
N MET A 1 9.22 2.63 13.94
CA MET A 1 8.05 2.51 13.03
C MET A 1 8.30 1.40 12.02
N ILE A 2 7.44 0.39 11.99
CA ILE A 2 7.45 -0.69 10.99
C ILE A 2 6.54 -0.31 9.83
N LYS A 3 6.93 -0.62 8.60
CA LYS A 3 6.19 -0.24 7.39
C LYS A 3 5.98 -1.47 6.50
N ILE A 4 4.78 -1.60 5.97
CA ILE A 4 4.44 -2.63 4.97
C ILE A 4 3.85 -1.94 3.74
N LEU A 5 4.51 -2.12 2.60
CA LEU A 5 4.02 -1.71 1.29
C LEU A 5 3.39 -2.93 0.63
N MET A 6 2.10 -2.89 0.36
CA MET A 6 1.35 -4.04 -0.08
C MET A 6 0.57 -3.77 -1.36
N SER A 7 0.54 -4.75 -2.26
CA SER A 7 -0.31 -4.68 -3.44
C SER A 7 -1.79 -4.86 -3.06
N ASP A 8 -2.18 -6.04 -2.54
CA ASP A 8 -3.55 -6.32 -2.12
C ASP A 8 -3.61 -7.42 -1.06
N PHE A 9 -4.50 -7.26 -0.07
CA PHE A 9 -4.75 -8.26 0.97
C PHE A 9 -5.58 -9.46 0.51
N LYS A 10 -6.28 -9.36 -0.62
CA LYS A 10 -7.26 -10.37 -1.08
C LYS A 10 -8.25 -10.78 0.02
N HIS A 11 -8.71 -9.82 0.80
CA HIS A 11 -9.56 -10.02 1.98
C HIS A 11 -11.07 -10.01 1.64
N TYR A 12 -11.43 -10.04 0.38
CA TYR A 12 -12.80 -10.21 -0.08
C TYR A 12 -12.86 -10.87 -1.46
N HIS A 13 -14.01 -11.44 -1.77
CA HIS A 13 -14.35 -11.91 -3.12
C HIS A 13 -15.74 -11.40 -3.51
N LYS A 14 -16.12 -11.58 -4.78
CA LYS A 14 -17.44 -11.17 -5.26
C LYS A 14 -18.37 -12.38 -5.34
N VAL A 15 -19.57 -12.23 -4.78
CA VAL A 15 -20.69 -13.18 -4.90
C VAL A 15 -21.89 -12.40 -5.45
N ASN A 16 -22.36 -12.77 -6.61
CA ASN A 16 -23.47 -12.08 -7.30
C ASN A 16 -23.28 -10.55 -7.44
N GLY A 17 -22.03 -10.11 -7.61
CA GLY A 17 -21.65 -8.71 -7.74
C GLY A 17 -21.35 -7.99 -6.40
N GLU A 18 -21.75 -8.55 -5.27
CA GLU A 18 -21.46 -8.01 -3.95
C GLU A 18 -20.11 -8.49 -3.41
N LYS A 19 -19.40 -7.61 -2.68
CA LYS A 19 -18.16 -7.96 -2.00
C LYS A 19 -18.46 -8.65 -0.67
N VAL A 20 -17.92 -9.85 -0.49
CA VAL A 20 -18.03 -10.66 0.72
C VAL A 20 -16.66 -10.78 1.35
N THR A 21 -16.56 -10.49 2.65
CA THR A 21 -15.30 -10.50 3.40
C THR A 21 -14.74 -11.93 3.54
N ASN A 22 -13.43 -12.06 3.43
CA ASN A 22 -12.64 -13.24 3.74
C ASN A 22 -11.62 -12.94 4.84
N GLU A 23 -10.97 -13.99 5.35
CA GLU A 23 -9.66 -13.84 5.98
C GLU A 23 -8.67 -13.19 4.98
N LEU A 24 -7.66 -12.51 5.49
CA LEU A 24 -6.54 -12.04 4.67
C LEU A 24 -5.82 -13.23 4.03
N ASP A 25 -5.45 -13.11 2.76
CA ASP A 25 -4.60 -14.12 2.11
C ASP A 25 -3.22 -14.17 2.79
N ASN A 26 -3.00 -15.23 3.55
CA ASN A 26 -1.74 -15.41 4.30
C ASN A 26 -0.72 -16.29 3.55
N SER A 27 -0.87 -16.51 2.26
CA SER A 27 0.04 -17.35 1.45
C SER A 27 1.50 -16.85 1.52
N ASN A 28 1.69 -15.55 1.65
CA ASN A 28 3.00 -14.89 1.81
C ASN A 28 3.26 -14.40 3.24
N GLY A 29 2.51 -14.90 4.25
CA GLY A 29 2.80 -14.67 5.67
C GLY A 29 2.38 -13.32 6.23
N ILE A 30 1.57 -12.52 5.52
CA ILE A 30 1.19 -11.16 5.94
C ILE A 30 0.52 -11.11 7.31
N VAL A 31 -0.35 -12.08 7.65
CA VAL A 31 -1.03 -12.13 8.96
C VAL A 31 0.00 -12.27 10.09
N ASN A 32 1.02 -13.12 9.90
CA ASN A 32 2.09 -13.30 10.87
C ASN A 32 2.94 -12.03 10.99
N GLN A 33 3.25 -11.37 9.86
CA GLN A 33 4.00 -10.12 9.86
C GLN A 33 3.25 -9.02 10.62
N ILE A 34 1.96 -8.87 10.40
CA ILE A 34 1.14 -7.91 11.16
C ILE A 34 1.19 -8.24 12.65
N LYS A 35 0.88 -9.48 13.05
CA LYS A 35 0.87 -9.90 14.46
C LYS A 35 2.22 -9.68 15.16
N ASN A 36 3.31 -9.96 14.48
CA ASN A 36 4.67 -9.78 15.02
C ASN A 36 5.10 -8.30 15.09
N SER A 37 4.51 -7.45 14.26
CA SER A 37 4.83 -6.02 14.16
C SER A 37 4.00 -5.14 15.09
N LEU A 38 2.91 -5.65 15.61
CA LEU A 38 2.04 -4.90 16.53
C LEU A 38 2.67 -4.80 17.92
N ASN A 39 2.78 -3.58 18.43
CA ASN A 39 3.21 -3.27 19.80
C ASN A 39 2.05 -3.07 20.77
N GLY A 40 0.87 -3.57 20.42
CA GLY A 40 -0.39 -3.44 21.17
C GLY A 40 -1.60 -3.53 20.25
N ASN A 41 -2.78 -3.45 20.81
CA ASN A 41 -4.05 -3.55 20.08
C ASN A 41 -5.08 -2.49 20.50
N ASN A 42 -4.60 -1.30 20.91
CA ASN A 42 -5.50 -0.24 21.35
C ASN A 42 -6.39 0.22 20.20
N ALA A 43 -5.80 0.72 19.11
CA ALA A 43 -6.58 1.17 17.98
C ALA A 43 -5.93 0.84 16.62
N ILE A 44 -6.79 0.63 15.63
CA ILE A 44 -6.44 0.72 14.20
C ILE A 44 -7.04 2.00 13.64
N LEU A 45 -6.25 2.72 12.85
CA LEU A 45 -6.68 3.91 12.10
C LEU A 45 -6.71 3.61 10.61
N PHE A 46 -7.89 3.60 10.00
CA PHE A 46 -8.06 3.59 8.56
C PHE A 46 -8.00 5.02 8.02
N ILE A 47 -7.13 5.30 7.04
CA ILE A 47 -7.08 6.60 6.36
C ILE A 47 -7.58 6.42 4.92
N ALA A 48 -8.62 7.17 4.57
CA ALA A 48 -9.33 7.02 3.31
C ALA A 48 -8.53 7.53 2.10
N SER A 49 -8.66 6.83 0.96
CA SER A 49 -8.15 7.29 -0.34
C SER A 49 -9.13 8.19 -1.10
N SER A 50 -10.42 8.07 -0.79
CA SER A 50 -11.48 8.93 -1.32
C SER A 50 -12.22 9.55 -0.12
N PRO A 51 -11.67 10.60 0.52
CA PRO A 51 -12.09 11.05 1.85
C PRO A 51 -13.50 11.65 1.90
N ASP A 52 -14.08 11.98 0.75
CA ASP A 52 -15.44 12.53 0.62
C ASP A 52 -16.49 11.46 0.23
N ASP A 53 -16.06 10.25 -0.14
CA ASP A 53 -16.94 9.16 -0.59
C ASP A 53 -17.32 8.23 0.58
N LYS A 54 -18.40 8.61 1.28
CA LYS A 54 -18.86 7.87 2.46
C LYS A 54 -19.21 6.41 2.18
N GLU A 55 -19.82 6.12 1.04
CA GLU A 55 -20.23 4.76 0.69
C GLU A 55 -19.01 3.85 0.50
N LYS A 56 -17.98 4.34 -0.20
CA LYS A 56 -16.71 3.63 -0.32
C LYS A 56 -16.02 3.43 1.03
N ILE A 57 -15.98 4.48 1.87
CA ILE A 57 -15.36 4.41 3.19
C ILE A 57 -16.05 3.35 4.04
N GLU A 58 -17.38 3.36 4.15
CA GLU A 58 -18.15 2.37 4.92
C GLU A 58 -17.92 0.95 4.40
N LEU A 59 -17.93 0.76 3.08
CA LEU A 59 -17.70 -0.55 2.48
C LEU A 59 -16.29 -1.08 2.78
N TYR A 60 -15.25 -0.29 2.50
CA TYR A 60 -13.88 -0.78 2.62
C TYR A 60 -13.38 -0.87 4.05
N THR A 61 -13.85 0.00 4.95
CA THR A 61 -13.57 -0.14 6.40
C THR A 61 -14.21 -1.40 6.96
N LYS A 62 -15.47 -1.69 6.59
CA LYS A 62 -16.13 -2.93 6.97
C LYS A 62 -15.34 -4.15 6.49
N LEU A 63 -15.01 -4.22 5.20
CA LEU A 63 -14.27 -5.34 4.62
C LEU A 63 -12.92 -5.55 5.31
N LEU A 64 -12.14 -4.48 5.53
CA LEU A 64 -10.85 -4.55 6.19
C LEU A 64 -10.98 -5.01 7.64
N PHE A 65 -11.84 -4.36 8.43
CA PHE A 65 -11.96 -4.64 9.86
C PHE A 65 -12.50 -6.05 10.13
N GLU A 66 -13.46 -6.51 9.33
CA GLU A 66 -13.93 -7.88 9.38
C GLU A 66 -12.86 -8.88 8.95
N GLY A 67 -12.14 -8.62 7.86
CA GLY A 67 -11.06 -9.46 7.36
C GLY A 67 -9.92 -9.63 8.37
N LEU A 68 -9.53 -8.54 9.05
CA LEU A 68 -8.57 -8.59 10.15
C LEU A 68 -9.07 -9.45 11.30
N LYS A 69 -10.33 -9.27 11.73
CA LYS A 69 -10.94 -10.07 12.81
C LYS A 69 -10.99 -11.55 12.46
N LEU A 70 -11.40 -11.90 11.24
CA LEU A 70 -11.41 -13.29 10.75
C LEU A 70 -9.99 -13.88 10.77
N SER A 71 -8.97 -13.07 10.48
CA SER A 71 -7.55 -13.47 10.53
C SER A 71 -6.96 -13.50 11.94
N GLY A 72 -7.78 -13.28 12.98
CA GLY A 72 -7.36 -13.27 14.39
C GLY A 72 -6.56 -12.03 14.79
N ILE A 73 -6.83 -10.87 14.16
CA ILE A 73 -6.26 -9.56 14.48
C ILE A 73 -7.43 -8.65 14.88
N SER A 74 -7.44 -8.19 16.13
CA SER A 74 -8.51 -7.34 16.66
C SER A 74 -7.96 -6.19 17.47
N PHE A 75 -8.67 -5.05 17.45
CA PHE A 75 -8.33 -3.85 18.17
C PHE A 75 -9.48 -3.45 19.13
N ASN A 76 -9.17 -2.66 20.13
CA ASN A 76 -10.17 -2.13 21.05
C ASN A 76 -11.00 -1.02 20.38
N GLU A 77 -10.34 -0.18 19.56
CA GLU A 77 -10.96 0.90 18.80
C GLU A 77 -10.69 0.75 17.29
N TYR A 78 -11.68 1.13 16.49
CA TYR A 78 -11.63 1.14 15.03
C TYR A 78 -11.93 2.56 14.55
N LEU A 79 -10.88 3.29 14.19
CA LEU A 79 -10.91 4.70 13.83
C LEU A 79 -10.88 4.90 12.33
N VAL A 80 -11.58 5.92 11.84
CA VAL A 80 -11.61 6.28 10.41
C VAL A 80 -11.29 7.75 10.26
N LEU A 81 -10.29 8.05 9.42
CA LEU A 81 -9.90 9.41 9.06
C LEU A 81 -10.32 9.69 7.62
N ASP A 82 -11.27 10.60 7.50
CA ASP A 82 -11.86 11.08 6.26
C ASP A 82 -12.08 12.61 6.35
N SER A 83 -12.74 13.22 5.35
CA SER A 83 -13.00 14.66 5.36
C SER A 83 -13.86 15.15 6.53
N SER A 84 -14.65 14.28 7.15
CA SER A 84 -15.52 14.64 8.28
C SER A 84 -14.83 14.56 9.63
N THR A 85 -13.67 13.91 9.71
CA THR A 85 -12.93 13.63 10.96
C THR A 85 -11.54 14.25 11.00
N VAL A 86 -11.20 15.15 10.06
CA VAL A 86 -9.88 15.78 9.92
C VAL A 86 -9.38 16.45 11.20
N ASP A 87 -10.27 17.05 11.98
CA ASP A 87 -9.91 17.73 13.22
C ASP A 87 -9.38 16.78 14.30
N ASN A 88 -9.70 15.49 14.19
CA ASN A 88 -9.27 14.44 15.12
C ASN A 88 -7.98 13.74 14.67
N ALA A 89 -7.38 14.15 13.54
CA ALA A 89 -6.28 13.41 12.91
C ALA A 89 -5.13 13.10 13.87
N GLN A 90 -4.67 14.09 14.64
CA GLN A 90 -3.57 13.86 15.59
C GLN A 90 -3.97 12.93 16.74
N GLU A 91 -5.15 13.12 17.30
CA GLU A 91 -5.67 12.26 18.37
C GLU A 91 -5.78 10.80 17.91
N TYR A 92 -6.26 10.58 16.69
CA TYR A 92 -6.40 9.23 16.14
C TYR A 92 -5.04 8.56 15.87
N ILE A 93 -4.08 9.32 15.38
CA ILE A 93 -2.70 8.84 15.16
C ILE A 93 -2.06 8.47 16.50
N ASP A 94 -2.19 9.30 17.53
CA ASP A 94 -1.62 9.07 18.85
C ASP A 94 -2.19 7.82 19.55
N LYS A 95 -3.44 7.47 19.27
CA LYS A 95 -4.11 6.25 19.79
C LYS A 95 -3.73 4.98 19.03
N ALA A 96 -3.36 5.11 17.76
CA ALA A 96 -3.21 3.97 16.86
C ALA A 96 -1.96 3.13 17.17
N ASN A 97 -2.12 1.79 17.21
CA ASN A 97 -1.01 0.85 17.09
C ASN A 97 -0.75 0.46 15.63
N MET A 98 -1.79 0.56 14.80
CA MET A 98 -1.71 0.31 13.37
C MET A 98 -2.42 1.42 12.59
N ILE A 99 -1.75 1.95 11.57
CA ILE A 99 -2.33 2.85 10.57
C ILE A 99 -2.41 2.11 9.24
N TYR A 100 -3.58 2.16 8.63
CA TYR A 100 -3.82 1.59 7.31
C TYR A 100 -4.16 2.70 6.31
N LEU A 101 -3.29 2.84 5.30
CA LEU A 101 -3.49 3.75 4.17
C LEU A 101 -4.20 2.96 3.07
N SER A 102 -5.45 3.29 2.79
CA SER A 102 -6.29 2.50 1.88
C SER A 102 -5.85 2.60 0.42
N GLY A 103 -6.22 1.60 -0.38
CA GLY A 103 -6.14 1.64 -1.82
C GLY A 103 -7.22 2.54 -2.44
N GLY A 104 -7.02 3.01 -3.66
CA GLY A 104 -7.92 3.86 -4.44
C GLY A 104 -7.15 4.79 -5.37
N ASP A 105 -7.63 6.02 -5.58
CA ASP A 105 -6.95 7.01 -6.39
C ASP A 105 -5.74 7.58 -5.65
N THR A 106 -4.55 7.40 -6.22
CA THR A 106 -3.28 7.77 -5.59
C THR A 106 -3.14 9.28 -5.42
N TYR A 107 -3.56 10.05 -6.43
CA TYR A 107 -3.44 11.50 -6.40
C TYR A 107 -4.43 12.14 -5.43
N ILE A 108 -5.71 11.72 -5.46
CA ILE A 108 -6.74 12.22 -4.53
C ILE A 108 -6.33 11.93 -3.08
N GLN A 109 -5.80 10.75 -2.82
CA GLN A 109 -5.30 10.38 -1.50
C GLN A 109 -4.10 11.26 -1.08
N ASN A 110 -3.16 11.53 -1.98
CA ASN A 110 -2.00 12.39 -1.71
C ASN A 110 -2.43 13.81 -1.34
N GLU A 111 -3.37 14.39 -2.09
CA GLU A 111 -3.91 15.72 -1.78
C GLU A 111 -4.63 15.76 -0.42
N PHE A 112 -5.31 14.68 -0.04
CA PHE A 112 -5.88 14.56 1.30
C PHE A 112 -4.79 14.49 2.36
N PHE A 113 -3.73 13.72 2.15
CA PHE A 113 -2.58 13.65 3.07
C PHE A 113 -1.91 15.00 3.27
N LYS A 114 -1.71 15.78 2.21
CA LYS A 114 -1.18 17.14 2.27
C LYS A 114 -2.11 18.07 3.06
N LYS A 115 -3.42 18.02 2.77
CA LYS A 115 -4.44 18.85 3.43
C LYS A 115 -4.44 18.67 4.96
N ILE A 116 -4.23 17.44 5.43
CA ILE A 116 -4.22 17.14 6.87
C ILE A 116 -2.83 17.18 7.49
N HIS A 117 -1.80 17.54 6.73
CA HIS A 117 -0.40 17.52 7.16
C HIS A 117 0.02 16.15 7.74
N LEU A 118 -0.35 15.07 7.03
CA LEU A 118 -0.14 13.70 7.53
C LEU A 118 1.34 13.37 7.71
N ARG A 119 2.21 13.81 6.80
CA ARG A 119 3.65 13.57 6.86
C ARG A 119 4.24 14.05 8.19
N GLU A 120 3.94 15.27 8.59
CA GLU A 120 4.41 15.89 9.83
C GLU A 120 3.80 15.21 11.06
N LYS A 121 2.54 14.86 10.98
CA LYS A 121 1.85 14.16 12.08
C LYS A 121 2.39 12.76 12.35
N LEU A 122 2.99 12.12 11.34
CA LEU A 122 3.58 10.78 11.46
C LEU A 122 5.03 10.79 11.99
N GLU A 123 5.70 11.93 12.14
CA GLU A 123 7.11 12.02 12.57
C GLU A 123 7.41 11.26 13.86
N ASN A 124 6.49 11.29 14.83
CA ASN A 124 6.63 10.63 16.13
C ASN A 124 5.84 9.31 16.24
N PHE A 125 5.15 8.89 15.18
CA PHE A 125 4.43 7.62 15.20
C PHE A 125 5.41 6.44 15.25
N ASN A 126 5.21 5.51 16.18
CA ASN A 126 6.09 4.35 16.38
C ASN A 126 5.35 3.00 16.36
N GLY A 127 4.26 2.93 15.61
CA GLY A 127 3.51 1.70 15.40
C GLY A 127 3.79 1.06 14.05
N LEU A 128 2.81 0.31 13.56
CA LEU A 128 2.80 -0.32 12.24
C LEU A 128 2.04 0.54 11.25
N ILE A 129 2.65 0.88 10.11
CA ILE A 129 1.95 1.48 8.97
C ILE A 129 1.87 0.47 7.84
N ILE A 130 0.66 0.26 7.32
CA ILE A 130 0.43 -0.56 6.13
C ILE A 130 -0.19 0.33 5.06
N GLY A 131 0.47 0.44 3.91
CA GLY A 131 -0.12 1.02 2.70
C GLY A 131 -0.55 -0.09 1.76
N GLN A 132 -1.78 -0.02 1.24
CA GLN A 132 -2.26 -0.90 0.18
C GLN A 132 -2.42 -0.13 -1.12
N SER A 133 -1.87 -0.65 -2.24
CA SER A 133 -1.99 -0.05 -3.58
C SER A 133 -1.64 1.44 -3.55
N ALA A 134 -2.57 2.35 -3.82
CA ALA A 134 -2.39 3.81 -3.71
C ALA A 134 -1.74 4.24 -2.38
N GLY A 135 -2.18 3.66 -1.26
CA GLY A 135 -1.60 3.93 0.05
C GLY A 135 -0.13 3.55 0.14
N ALA A 136 0.27 2.44 -0.51
CA ALA A 136 1.66 2.01 -0.54
C ALA A 136 2.52 2.88 -1.48
N ILE A 137 1.98 3.29 -2.64
CA ILE A 137 2.63 4.24 -3.55
C ILE A 137 2.91 5.55 -2.82
N ASN A 138 1.94 6.09 -2.10
CA ASN A 138 2.06 7.34 -1.35
C ASN A 138 3.02 7.30 -0.15
N MET A 139 3.50 6.11 0.27
CA MET A 139 4.52 6.02 1.31
C MET A 139 5.91 6.49 0.83
N ALA A 140 6.18 6.49 -0.47
CA ALA A 140 7.44 6.98 -1.03
C ALA A 140 7.65 8.48 -0.75
N ASP A 141 8.91 8.93 -0.77
CA ASP A 141 9.24 10.36 -0.73
C ASP A 141 9.02 11.00 -2.10
N ASP A 142 9.62 10.42 -3.13
CA ASP A 142 9.46 10.81 -4.53
C ASP A 142 8.59 9.77 -5.24
N VAL A 143 7.32 10.09 -5.42
CA VAL A 143 6.32 9.19 -5.97
C VAL A 143 6.34 9.22 -7.49
N PHE A 144 6.40 8.04 -8.08
CA PHE A 144 5.98 7.77 -9.45
C PHE A 144 4.63 7.02 -9.39
N ASN A 145 3.61 7.60 -10.01
CA ASN A 145 2.30 7.00 -10.22
C ASN A 145 2.11 6.72 -11.70
N SER A 146 2.08 5.45 -12.07
CA SER A 146 1.93 5.03 -13.47
C SER A 146 0.53 5.36 -13.97
N PRO A 147 0.34 5.66 -15.29
CA PRO A 147 -0.99 5.94 -15.83
C PRO A 147 -1.85 4.68 -15.79
N GLU A 148 -3.05 4.77 -15.23
CA GLU A 148 -4.01 3.66 -15.18
C GLU A 148 -4.86 3.56 -16.46
N GLU A 149 -5.06 4.69 -17.17
CA GLU A 149 -5.90 4.78 -18.36
C GLU A 149 -5.23 5.68 -19.42
N MET A 150 -5.36 5.33 -20.69
CA MET A 150 -4.80 6.14 -21.81
C MET A 150 -5.32 7.59 -21.83
N GLU A 151 -6.49 7.85 -21.32
CA GLU A 151 -7.09 9.19 -21.26
C GLU A 151 -6.42 10.07 -20.18
N LYS A 152 -5.81 9.46 -19.16
CA LYS A 152 -4.90 10.11 -18.21
C LYS A 152 -3.47 9.94 -18.71
N SER A 153 -3.11 10.68 -19.75
CA SER A 153 -2.07 10.36 -20.70
C SER A 153 -0.63 10.43 -20.20
N GLU A 154 -0.37 10.91 -19.00
CA GLU A 154 0.99 11.08 -18.51
C GLU A 154 1.16 10.48 -17.10
N PRO A 155 2.32 9.86 -16.81
CA PRO A 155 2.63 9.47 -15.46
C PRO A 155 2.70 10.69 -14.53
N GLU A 156 2.29 10.52 -13.30
CA GLU A 156 2.30 11.59 -12.31
C GLU A 156 3.53 11.48 -11.39
N PHE A 157 4.11 12.64 -11.05
CA PHE A 157 5.25 12.74 -10.15
C PHE A 157 4.93 13.74 -9.05
N PHE A 158 5.04 13.33 -7.81
CA PHE A 158 4.78 14.22 -6.67
C PHE A 158 5.45 13.73 -5.38
N GLN A 159 5.48 14.61 -4.38
CA GLN A 159 5.99 14.26 -3.07
C GLN A 159 4.94 13.47 -2.28
N GLY A 160 5.32 12.29 -1.79
CA GLY A 160 4.51 11.48 -0.89
C GLY A 160 4.82 11.72 0.58
N LEU A 161 4.56 10.70 1.40
CA LEU A 161 4.71 10.78 2.85
C LEU A 161 6.18 10.74 3.33
N GLY A 162 7.13 10.37 2.48
CA GLY A 162 8.54 10.29 2.85
C GLY A 162 8.86 9.19 3.86
N LEU A 163 8.04 8.16 3.93
CA LEU A 163 8.25 7.04 4.85
C LEU A 163 9.29 6.05 4.32
N THR A 164 9.53 6.05 3.01
CA THR A 164 10.51 5.20 2.31
C THR A 164 10.97 5.84 1.01
N ASN A 165 12.07 5.31 0.43
CA ASN A 165 12.50 5.63 -0.95
C ASN A 165 12.14 4.51 -1.94
N ILE A 166 11.33 3.53 -1.52
CA ILE A 166 10.92 2.42 -2.37
C ILE A 166 9.70 2.85 -3.18
N ASN A 167 9.78 2.75 -4.51
CA ASN A 167 8.64 2.86 -5.41
C ASN A 167 8.12 1.47 -5.75
N ILE A 168 6.82 1.29 -5.68
CA ILE A 168 6.15 0.06 -6.07
C ILE A 168 5.20 0.30 -7.24
N GLU A 169 4.99 -0.75 -8.03
CA GLU A 169 3.86 -0.88 -8.96
C GLU A 169 2.98 -2.01 -8.43
N PRO A 170 1.84 -1.69 -7.80
CA PRO A 170 0.92 -2.71 -7.28
C PRO A 170 0.15 -3.37 -8.43
N HIS A 171 -0.49 -4.52 -8.15
CA HIS A 171 -1.28 -5.30 -9.11
C HIS A 171 -0.50 -5.71 -10.36
N PHE A 172 0.83 -5.80 -10.24
CA PHE A 172 1.71 -6.09 -11.36
C PHE A 172 1.42 -7.47 -11.96
N ILE A 173 1.36 -7.54 -13.30
CA ILE A 173 1.18 -8.76 -14.09
C ILE A 173 2.37 -8.88 -15.03
N LEU A 174 3.12 -9.98 -14.98
CA LEU A 174 4.29 -10.17 -15.86
C LEU A 174 3.89 -10.44 -17.31
N ASP A 175 2.91 -11.36 -17.51
CA ASP A 175 2.46 -11.75 -18.85
C ASP A 175 1.58 -10.66 -19.48
N ASP A 176 2.13 -9.99 -20.47
CA ASP A 176 1.48 -8.89 -21.21
C ASP A 176 0.85 -9.35 -22.54
N SER A 177 0.79 -10.66 -22.79
CA SER A 177 0.28 -11.23 -24.05
C SER A 177 -1.17 -10.84 -24.38
N ASN A 178 -1.97 -10.56 -23.36
CA ASN A 178 -3.38 -10.17 -23.48
C ASN A 178 -3.64 -8.69 -23.14
N PHE A 179 -2.60 -7.88 -22.98
CA PHE A 179 -2.74 -6.47 -22.64
C PHE A 179 -3.43 -5.69 -23.75
N ASP A 180 -4.39 -4.88 -23.38
CA ASP A 180 -4.96 -3.86 -24.26
C ASP A 180 -3.98 -2.68 -24.47
N GLU A 181 -4.38 -1.66 -25.24
CA GLU A 181 -3.52 -0.52 -25.54
C GLU A 181 -3.24 0.34 -24.28
N SER A 182 -4.17 0.40 -23.33
CA SER A 182 -3.98 1.14 -22.07
C SER A 182 -2.97 0.45 -21.17
N GLU A 183 -3.10 -0.86 -21.00
CA GLU A 183 -2.17 -1.69 -20.20
C GLU A 183 -0.75 -1.69 -20.80
N LYS A 184 -0.63 -1.74 -22.14
CA LYS A 184 0.65 -1.58 -22.84
C LYS A 184 1.26 -0.20 -22.62
N TYR A 185 0.44 0.85 -22.66
CA TYR A 185 0.90 2.21 -22.40
C TYR A 185 1.44 2.34 -20.98
N GLN A 186 0.72 1.86 -19.98
CA GLN A 186 1.16 1.81 -18.59
C GLN A 186 2.49 1.06 -18.45
N ARG A 187 2.60 -0.13 -19.03
CA ARG A 187 3.82 -0.93 -19.02
C ARG A 187 5.01 -0.18 -19.61
N ASN A 188 4.82 0.52 -20.75
CA ASN A 188 5.86 1.31 -21.38
C ASN A 188 6.29 2.49 -20.52
N ALA A 189 5.36 3.15 -19.83
CA ALA A 189 5.66 4.24 -18.91
C ALA A 189 6.51 3.74 -17.72
N ILE A 190 6.15 2.60 -17.12
CA ILE A 190 6.91 1.94 -16.05
C ILE A 190 8.33 1.60 -16.50
N LEU A 191 8.47 0.94 -17.66
CA LEU A 191 9.78 0.57 -18.22
C LEU A 191 10.63 1.80 -18.52
N SER A 192 10.03 2.86 -19.06
CA SER A 192 10.73 4.12 -19.34
C SER A 192 11.25 4.75 -18.04
N GLU A 193 10.38 4.87 -17.00
CA GLU A 193 10.76 5.48 -15.74
C GLU A 193 11.77 4.63 -14.97
N SER A 194 11.82 3.34 -15.20
CA SER A 194 12.78 2.44 -14.56
C SER A 194 14.26 2.72 -14.95
N ASN A 195 14.52 3.60 -15.92
CA ASN A 195 15.86 4.13 -16.18
C ASN A 195 16.30 5.20 -15.18
N ASN A 196 15.36 5.81 -14.46
CA ASN A 196 15.60 6.89 -13.49
C ASN A 196 15.51 6.38 -12.05
N ARG A 197 14.72 5.34 -11.80
CA ARG A 197 14.50 4.76 -10.46
C ARG A 197 14.29 3.25 -10.51
N ILE A 198 14.47 2.61 -9.36
CA ILE A 198 14.07 1.21 -9.16
C ILE A 198 12.59 1.17 -8.80
N ILE A 199 11.83 0.31 -9.48
CA ILE A 199 10.42 0.07 -9.21
C ILE A 199 10.23 -1.41 -8.88
N TYR A 200 9.47 -1.71 -7.82
CA TYR A 200 9.12 -3.07 -7.45
C TYR A 200 7.69 -3.39 -7.92
N GLY A 201 7.57 -4.20 -8.98
CA GLY A 201 6.28 -4.69 -9.47
C GLY A 201 5.75 -5.78 -8.55
N GLN A 202 4.73 -5.47 -7.76
CA GLN A 202 4.14 -6.38 -6.76
C GLN A 202 2.90 -7.07 -7.30
N CYS A 203 2.92 -8.40 -7.43
CA CYS A 203 1.71 -9.18 -7.69
C CYS A 203 0.76 -9.16 -6.48
N ASN A 204 -0.53 -9.41 -6.71
CA ASN A 204 -1.53 -9.42 -5.64
C ASN A 204 -1.19 -10.45 -4.56
N GLY A 205 -1.20 -10.01 -3.29
CA GLY A 205 -0.82 -10.81 -2.13
C GLY A 205 0.66 -10.70 -1.75
N SER A 206 1.51 -10.02 -2.55
CA SER A 206 2.90 -9.74 -2.19
C SER A 206 3.02 -8.44 -1.39
N HIS A 207 4.09 -8.31 -0.62
CA HIS A 207 4.37 -7.12 0.17
C HIS A 207 5.87 -6.94 0.46
N ILE A 208 6.25 -5.70 0.77
CA ILE A 208 7.58 -5.34 1.25
C ILE A 208 7.44 -4.87 2.69
N LEU A 209 8.21 -5.48 3.59
CA LEU A 209 8.31 -5.10 4.99
C LEU A 209 9.62 -4.32 5.20
N ILE A 210 9.52 -3.18 5.89
CA ILE A 210 10.64 -2.39 6.37
C ILE A 210 10.54 -2.37 7.90
N ASP A 211 11.51 -2.99 8.57
CA ASP A 211 11.55 -3.10 10.03
C ASP A 211 12.01 -1.80 10.71
N ASN A 212 12.06 -1.81 12.06
CA ASN A 212 12.50 -0.64 12.85
C ASN A 212 13.96 -0.24 12.61
N ASP A 213 14.80 -1.16 12.17
CA ASP A 213 16.22 -0.94 11.89
C ASP A 213 16.45 -0.51 10.44
N GLY A 214 15.37 -0.47 9.62
CA GLY A 214 15.41 -0.12 8.20
C GLY A 214 15.78 -1.29 7.29
N ASN A 215 15.82 -2.54 7.80
CA ASN A 215 16.02 -3.71 6.95
C ASN A 215 14.76 -3.94 6.10
N VAL A 216 14.99 -4.31 4.84
CA VAL A 216 13.94 -4.49 3.84
C VAL A 216 13.83 -5.96 3.47
N SER A 217 12.63 -6.50 3.53
CA SER A 217 12.33 -7.87 3.12
C SER A 217 11.12 -7.89 2.18
N ILE A 218 11.25 -8.59 1.05
CA ILE A 218 10.17 -8.84 0.09
C ILE A 218 9.52 -10.17 0.42
N TYR A 219 8.20 -10.23 0.36
CA TYR A 219 7.39 -11.42 0.54
C TYR A 219 6.46 -11.61 -0.65
N GLY A 220 6.49 -12.80 -1.25
CA GLY A 220 5.65 -13.14 -2.38
C GLY A 220 6.16 -12.62 -3.72
N GLU A 221 5.43 -12.93 -4.77
CA GLU A 221 5.83 -12.68 -6.15
C GLU A 221 6.00 -11.18 -6.43
N THR A 222 7.25 -10.80 -6.65
CA THR A 222 7.65 -9.41 -6.86
C THR A 222 8.75 -9.35 -7.90
N TYR A 223 8.66 -8.40 -8.80
CA TYR A 223 9.62 -8.16 -9.87
C TYR A 223 10.39 -6.87 -9.62
N LEU A 224 11.69 -6.91 -9.88
CA LEU A 224 12.57 -5.75 -9.93
C LEU A 224 12.53 -5.18 -11.34
N ILE A 225 12.11 -3.93 -11.47
CA ILE A 225 12.04 -3.19 -12.73
C ILE A 225 13.09 -2.09 -12.67
N SER A 226 14.12 -2.19 -13.50
CA SER A 226 15.26 -1.28 -13.51
C SER A 226 15.95 -1.28 -14.88
N ASN A 227 16.39 -0.12 -15.36
CA ASN A 227 17.09 0.06 -16.63
C ASN A 227 16.31 -0.54 -17.83
N GLY A 228 14.99 -0.35 -17.86
CA GLY A 228 14.12 -0.88 -18.92
C GLY A 228 13.93 -2.40 -18.90
N GLN A 229 14.35 -3.08 -17.83
CA GLN A 229 14.30 -4.55 -17.73
C GLN A 229 13.47 -4.99 -16.52
N ILE A 230 12.80 -6.14 -16.68
CA ILE A 230 12.04 -6.79 -15.61
C ILE A 230 12.77 -8.08 -15.23
N SER A 231 13.00 -8.29 -13.94
CA SER A 231 13.59 -9.52 -13.40
C SER A 231 12.87 -9.96 -12.14
N LEU A 232 12.78 -11.26 -11.91
CA LEU A 232 12.16 -11.78 -10.69
C LEU A 232 13.00 -11.41 -9.45
N ALA A 233 12.40 -10.70 -8.51
CA ALA A 233 13.02 -10.33 -7.24
C ALA A 233 12.73 -11.35 -6.15
N CYS A 234 11.48 -11.84 -6.06
CA CYS A 234 11.04 -12.85 -5.09
C CYS A 234 9.92 -13.70 -5.70
N GLU A 235 9.91 -15.00 -5.40
CA GLU A 235 8.87 -15.93 -5.82
C GLU A 235 7.68 -15.96 -4.85
N ASN A 236 6.51 -16.40 -5.33
CA ASN A 236 5.35 -16.61 -4.48
C ASN A 236 5.63 -17.68 -3.40
N GLY A 237 5.20 -17.41 -2.16
CA GLY A 237 5.44 -18.29 -1.01
C GLY A 237 6.84 -18.19 -0.41
N TYR A 238 7.72 -17.35 -0.96
CA TYR A 238 9.08 -17.11 -0.45
C TYR A 238 9.25 -15.69 0.07
N ASN A 239 10.38 -15.47 0.76
CA ASN A 239 10.84 -14.14 1.15
C ASN A 239 12.31 -13.93 0.78
N LYS A 240 12.70 -12.67 0.62
CA LYS A 240 14.07 -12.27 0.30
C LYS A 240 14.42 -10.96 0.98
N GLU A 241 15.50 -10.94 1.73
CA GLU A 241 16.07 -9.70 2.25
C GLU A 241 16.79 -8.92 1.15
N ILE A 242 16.57 -7.61 1.13
CA ILE A 242 17.29 -6.70 0.24
C ILE A 242 18.41 -6.05 1.05
N THR A 243 19.64 -6.45 0.81
CA THR A 243 20.82 -5.79 1.35
C THR A 243 21.02 -4.45 0.64
N SER A 244 20.60 -3.37 1.32
CA SER A 244 20.77 -1.95 0.95
C SER A 244 20.09 -1.49 -0.36
N CYS A 245 18.98 -0.75 -0.23
CA CYS A 245 18.60 0.28 -1.21
C CYS A 245 19.66 1.41 -1.14
N LYS A 246 20.85 1.23 -1.70
CA LYS A 246 21.76 2.35 -1.96
C LYS A 246 21.08 3.22 -3.01
N LYS A 247 20.95 4.53 -2.72
CA LYS A 247 20.65 5.54 -3.74
C LYS A 247 21.62 5.31 -4.91
N LEU A 248 21.06 5.06 -6.09
CA LEU A 248 21.79 5.28 -7.35
C LEU A 248 21.96 6.76 -7.56
#